data_2991641971ed24390c9104eff485043b
#
_entry.id   2991641971ed24390c9104eff485043b
#
_cell.length_a   1.000
_cell.length_b   1.000
_cell.length_c   1.000
_cell.angle_alpha   90.00
_cell.angle_beta   90.00
_cell.angle_gamma   90.00
#
_symmetry.space_group_name_H-M   'P 1'
#
loop_
_entity.id
_entity.type
_entity.pdbx_description
1 polymer ?
#
loop_
_entity_poly.entity_id
_entity_poly.type
_entity_poly.pdbx_seq_one_letter_code
_entity_poly.pdbx_strand_id
1 'polypeptide(L)'
;MNEEMMKAMAGKQMPEMAIVESNTLAAMGLRQLLESVMPMMKISTFGSFRQYEANNPDHFVHSFVSMHIVLEHRYFFTQGNRNHHVIVLTPSNDPNSQLAEFHCLCVNVPEGYLIKEFLNLQ
;
A
#
# COMPACT_ATOMS: atom_id res chain seq x y z
N MET A 1 16.70 -25.42 -7.45
CA MET A 1 16.42 -25.05 -6.05
C MET A 1 16.23 -26.33 -5.26
N ASN A 2 16.95 -26.49 -4.17
CA ASN A 2 16.81 -27.71 -3.37
C ASN A 2 15.66 -27.53 -2.33
N GLU A 3 15.34 -28.63 -1.66
CA GLU A 3 14.23 -28.66 -0.71
C GLU A 3 14.43 -27.71 0.47
N GLU A 4 15.66 -27.56 0.95
CA GLU A 4 15.99 -26.64 2.04
C GLU A 4 15.76 -25.20 1.64
N MET A 5 16.14 -24.82 0.42
CA MET A 5 15.91 -23.48 -0.08
C MET A 5 14.41 -23.20 -0.23
N MET A 6 13.66 -24.20 -0.68
CA MET A 6 12.20 -24.08 -0.78
C MET A 6 11.56 -23.88 0.58
N LYS A 7 12.02 -24.62 1.59
CA LYS A 7 11.54 -24.47 2.96
C LYS A 7 11.91 -23.10 3.53
N ALA A 8 13.13 -22.64 3.28
CA ALA A 8 13.56 -21.32 3.74
C ALA A 8 12.75 -20.22 3.09
N MET A 9 12.42 -20.34 1.80
CA MET A 9 11.59 -19.39 1.09
C MET A 9 10.13 -19.45 1.56
N ALA A 10 9.63 -20.63 1.86
CA ALA A 10 8.29 -20.81 2.38
C ALA A 10 8.17 -20.27 3.82
N GLY A 11 9.22 -20.42 4.63
CA GLY A 11 9.29 -19.88 5.98
C GLY A 11 9.49 -18.38 6.00
N LYS A 12 10.10 -17.83 4.95
CA LYS A 12 10.18 -16.39 4.72
C LYS A 12 9.01 -16.04 3.83
N GLN A 13 7.92 -15.65 4.42
CA GLN A 13 6.74 -15.29 3.65
C GLN A 13 7.11 -14.27 2.57
N MET A 14 6.49 -14.40 1.40
CA MET A 14 6.65 -13.41 0.34
C MET A 14 6.27 -12.04 0.90
N PRO A 15 7.02 -10.97 0.53
CA PRO A 15 6.64 -9.63 0.94
C PRO A 15 5.19 -9.35 0.51
N GLU A 16 4.46 -8.74 1.41
CA GLU A 16 3.04 -8.48 1.20
C GLU A 16 2.76 -6.99 1.30
N MET A 17 1.93 -6.49 0.39
CA MET A 17 1.46 -5.12 0.39
C MET A 17 -0.05 -5.10 0.54
N ALA A 18 -0.56 -4.04 1.17
CA ALA A 18 -1.99 -3.85 1.35
C ALA A 18 -2.49 -2.69 0.50
N ILE A 19 -3.73 -2.81 0.05
CA ILE A 19 -4.49 -1.72 -0.55
C ILE A 19 -5.72 -1.53 0.31
N VAL A 20 -5.90 -0.33 0.87
CA VAL A 20 -7.05 0.01 1.70
C VAL A 20 -7.84 1.10 0.98
N GLU A 21 -8.86 0.69 0.27
CA GLU A 21 -9.63 1.56 -0.62
C GLU A 21 -11.07 1.10 -0.68
N SER A 22 -12.00 1.98 -0.39
CA SER A 22 -13.43 1.66 -0.41
C SER A 22 -14.03 1.64 -1.83
N ASN A 23 -13.38 2.32 -2.78
CA ASN A 23 -13.80 2.28 -4.18
C ASN A 23 -13.27 0.99 -4.80
N THR A 24 -14.16 0.05 -5.07
CA THR A 24 -13.77 -1.27 -5.59
C THR A 24 -13.02 -1.19 -6.91
N LEU A 25 -13.48 -0.34 -7.82
CA LEU A 25 -12.84 -0.20 -9.13
C LEU A 25 -11.43 0.35 -9.01
N ALA A 26 -11.24 1.35 -8.14
CA ALA A 26 -9.91 1.91 -7.88
C ALA A 26 -8.99 0.87 -7.26
N ALA A 27 -9.49 0.10 -6.31
CA ALA A 27 -8.70 -0.97 -5.67
C ALA A 27 -8.29 -2.04 -6.67
N MET A 28 -9.20 -2.45 -7.53
CA MET A 28 -8.91 -3.45 -8.57
C MET A 28 -7.87 -2.96 -9.56
N GLY A 29 -7.99 -1.72 -10.00
CA GLY A 29 -7.05 -1.11 -10.94
C GLY A 29 -5.65 -1.00 -10.34
N LEU A 30 -5.57 -0.54 -9.11
CA LEU A 30 -4.29 -0.41 -8.41
C LEU A 30 -3.66 -1.78 -8.19
N ARG A 31 -4.45 -2.76 -7.77
CA ARG A 31 -3.95 -4.12 -7.57
C ARG A 31 -3.36 -4.68 -8.86
N GLN A 32 -4.06 -4.54 -9.97
CA GLN A 32 -3.59 -5.05 -11.25
C GLN A 32 -2.28 -4.36 -11.65
N LEU A 33 -2.19 -3.05 -11.46
CA LEU A 33 -0.99 -2.30 -11.78
C LEU A 33 0.19 -2.77 -10.91
N LEU A 34 -0.03 -2.91 -9.61
CA LEU A 34 1.03 -3.36 -8.70
C LEU A 34 1.48 -4.78 -9.02
N GLU A 35 0.55 -5.68 -9.34
CA GLU A 35 0.89 -7.05 -9.72
C GLU A 35 1.75 -7.09 -10.98
N SER A 36 1.49 -6.19 -11.94
CA SER A 36 2.26 -6.15 -13.18
C SER A 36 3.66 -5.56 -12.98
N VAL A 37 3.79 -4.59 -12.09
CA VAL A 37 5.07 -3.90 -11.83
C VAL A 37 5.94 -4.68 -10.84
N MET A 38 5.30 -5.30 -9.86
CA MET A 38 5.98 -6.03 -8.77
C MET A 38 5.40 -7.44 -8.62
N PRO A 39 5.64 -8.33 -9.59
CA PRO A 39 4.99 -9.65 -9.60
C PRO A 39 5.40 -10.57 -8.44
N MET A 40 6.50 -10.26 -7.75
CA MET A 40 6.95 -11.04 -6.60
C MET A 40 6.29 -10.64 -5.29
N MET A 41 5.48 -9.59 -5.31
CA MET A 41 4.80 -9.11 -4.12
C MET A 41 3.40 -9.71 -4.04
N LYS A 42 3.00 -10.11 -2.83
CA LYS A 42 1.62 -10.51 -2.58
C LYS A 42 0.81 -9.26 -2.28
N ILE A 43 -0.35 -9.11 -2.91
CA ILE A 43 -1.19 -7.92 -2.75
C ILE A 43 -2.52 -8.34 -2.11
N SER A 44 -2.86 -7.73 -0.99
CA SER A 44 -4.14 -7.92 -0.32
C SER A 44 -4.94 -6.63 -0.35
N THR A 45 -6.23 -6.72 -0.65
CA THR A 45 -7.10 -5.55 -0.73
C THR A 45 -8.13 -5.58 0.38
N PHE A 46 -8.37 -4.41 0.97
CA PHE A 46 -9.33 -4.22 2.04
C PHE A 46 -10.26 -3.06 1.69
N GLY A 47 -11.56 -3.27 1.77
CA GLY A 47 -12.55 -2.26 1.44
C GLY A 47 -12.80 -1.25 2.55
N SER A 48 -12.26 -1.49 3.74
CA SER A 48 -12.46 -0.61 4.89
C SER A 48 -11.25 -0.67 5.83
N PHE A 49 -11.13 0.36 6.65
CA PHE A 49 -10.11 0.38 7.70
C PHE A 49 -10.29 -0.80 8.68
N ARG A 50 -11.52 -1.13 9.00
CA ARG A 50 -11.83 -2.21 9.95
C ARG A 50 -11.29 -3.55 9.46
N GLN A 51 -11.47 -3.86 8.19
CA GLN A 51 -10.93 -5.09 7.60
C GLN A 51 -9.41 -5.09 7.62
N TYR A 52 -8.80 -3.97 7.28
CA TYR A 52 -7.35 -3.82 7.29
C TYR A 52 -6.79 -4.00 8.71
N GLU A 53 -7.38 -3.34 9.69
CA GLU A 53 -6.92 -3.41 11.08
C GLU A 53 -6.98 -4.85 11.61
N ALA A 54 -8.00 -5.62 11.21
CA ALA A 54 -8.17 -7.00 11.64
C ALA A 54 -7.14 -7.96 11.05
N ASN A 55 -6.33 -7.53 10.09
CA ASN A 55 -5.40 -8.39 9.37
C ASN A 55 -3.93 -8.06 9.62
N ASN A 56 -3.59 -7.70 10.85
CA ASN A 56 -2.21 -7.47 11.29
C ASN A 56 -1.48 -6.47 10.37
N PRO A 57 -1.89 -5.19 10.38
CA PRO A 57 -1.40 -4.22 9.40
C PRO A 57 0.11 -3.97 9.43
N ASP A 58 0.77 -4.24 10.55
CA ASP A 58 2.21 -3.96 10.68
C ASP A 58 3.08 -4.95 9.91
N HIS A 59 2.52 -6.06 9.41
CA HIS A 59 3.30 -7.00 8.63
C HIS A 59 3.45 -6.60 7.15
N PHE A 60 2.63 -5.67 6.67
CA PHE A 60 2.74 -5.22 5.28
C PHE A 60 3.96 -4.33 5.10
N VAL A 61 4.75 -4.58 4.04
CA VAL A 61 5.91 -3.73 3.76
C VAL A 61 5.49 -2.34 3.31
N HIS A 62 4.38 -2.25 2.57
CA HIS A 62 3.73 -1.00 2.20
C HIS A 62 2.23 -1.17 2.27
N SER A 63 1.55 -0.13 2.74
CA SER A 63 0.09 -0.06 2.73
C SER A 63 -0.32 1.18 1.95
N PHE A 64 -1.02 0.96 0.84
CA PHE A 64 -1.58 2.03 0.01
C PHE A 64 -2.97 2.33 0.53
N VAL A 65 -3.14 3.48 1.15
CA VAL A 65 -4.38 3.82 1.87
C VAL A 65 -4.97 5.09 1.29
N SER A 66 -6.25 5.08 0.97
CA SER A 66 -6.91 6.28 0.46
C SER A 66 -6.89 7.40 1.49
N MET A 67 -6.79 8.63 1.01
CA MET A 67 -6.61 9.81 1.85
C MET A 67 -7.66 9.93 2.94
N HIS A 68 -8.94 9.71 2.59
CA HIS A 68 -10.02 9.87 3.58
C HIS A 68 -9.90 8.88 4.74
N ILE A 69 -9.42 7.66 4.47
CA ILE A 69 -9.22 6.66 5.53
C ILE A 69 -8.06 7.08 6.44
N VAL A 70 -6.98 7.59 5.87
CA VAL A 70 -5.85 8.07 6.67
C VAL A 70 -6.29 9.24 7.56
N LEU A 71 -7.04 10.18 7.02
CA LEU A 71 -7.50 11.35 7.79
C LEU A 71 -8.46 10.95 8.90
N GLU A 72 -9.35 9.97 8.66
CA GLU A 72 -10.27 9.47 9.69
C GLU A 72 -9.56 8.71 10.80
N HIS A 73 -8.43 8.07 10.48
CA HIS A 73 -7.70 7.22 11.43
C HIS A 73 -6.25 7.68 11.59
N ARG A 74 -6.04 8.97 11.57
CA ARG A 74 -4.71 9.57 11.59
C ARG A 74 -3.87 9.10 12.78
N TYR A 75 -4.50 9.00 13.95
CA TYR A 75 -3.80 8.54 15.14
C TYR A 75 -3.19 7.15 14.94
N PHE A 76 -3.97 6.22 14.36
CA PHE A 76 -3.49 4.87 14.09
C PHE A 76 -2.26 4.90 13.15
N PHE A 77 -2.36 5.65 12.05
CA PHE A 77 -1.32 5.65 11.02
C PHE A 77 -0.05 6.39 11.42
N THR A 78 -0.09 7.18 12.50
CA THR A 78 1.08 7.89 13.01
C THR A 78 1.71 7.20 14.22
N GLN A 79 1.11 6.13 14.74
CA GLN A 79 1.65 5.40 15.88
C GLN A 79 2.89 4.60 15.49
N GLY A 80 3.88 4.62 16.39
CA GLY A 80 5.16 3.95 16.11
C GLY A 80 5.75 4.51 14.83
N ASN A 81 6.16 3.66 13.94
CA ASN A 81 6.71 4.07 12.64
C ASN A 81 5.78 3.70 11.49
N ARG A 82 4.48 3.58 11.74
CA ARG A 82 3.52 3.16 10.70
C ARG A 82 3.50 4.10 9.51
N ASN A 83 3.66 5.41 9.74
CA ASN A 83 3.66 6.38 8.65
C ASN A 83 4.77 6.12 7.62
N HIS A 84 5.86 5.47 8.01
CA HIS A 84 6.95 5.12 7.07
C HIS A 84 6.57 3.99 6.13
N HIS A 85 5.54 3.23 6.45
CA HIS A 85 5.07 2.10 5.64
C HIS A 85 3.77 2.39 4.91
N VAL A 86 3.27 3.62 5.03
CA VAL A 86 1.99 4.01 4.44
C VAL A 86 2.23 4.95 3.26
N ILE A 87 1.56 4.67 2.16
CA ILE A 87 1.54 5.54 0.99
C ILE A 87 0.11 6.01 0.83
N VAL A 88 -0.11 7.31 0.97
CA VAL A 88 -1.45 7.87 0.93
C VAL A 88 -1.84 8.13 -0.51
N LEU A 89 -2.97 7.56 -0.93
CA LEU A 89 -3.52 7.79 -2.27
C LEU A 89 -4.33 9.08 -2.25
N THR A 90 -3.89 10.06 -3.02
CA THR A 90 -4.53 11.38 -3.05
C THR A 90 -5.13 11.66 -4.43
N PRO A 91 -6.26 12.40 -4.49
CA PRO A 91 -6.86 12.75 -5.77
C PRO A 91 -6.17 13.90 -6.49
N SER A 92 -5.32 14.66 -5.79
CA SER A 92 -4.59 15.77 -6.39
C SER A 92 -3.19 15.89 -5.79
N ASN A 93 -2.34 16.69 -6.43
CA ASN A 93 -1.00 17.00 -5.93
C ASN A 93 -0.97 18.18 -4.97
N ASP A 94 -2.13 18.75 -4.62
CA ASP A 94 -2.18 19.88 -3.72
C ASP A 94 -1.67 19.47 -2.33
N PRO A 95 -0.76 20.26 -1.73
CA PRO A 95 -0.26 19.94 -0.41
C PRO A 95 -1.38 19.92 0.63
N ASN A 96 -1.33 18.93 1.52
CA ASN A 96 -2.22 18.85 2.66
C ASN A 96 -1.38 18.76 3.91
N SER A 97 -1.48 19.77 4.79
CA SER A 97 -0.66 19.85 6.00
C SER A 97 -0.90 18.67 6.94
N GLN A 98 -2.10 18.06 6.89
CA GLN A 98 -2.41 16.91 7.73
C GLN A 98 -1.73 15.63 7.25
N LEU A 99 -1.15 15.64 6.05
CA LEU A 99 -0.46 14.50 5.46
C LEU A 99 1.04 14.73 5.33
N ALA A 100 1.58 15.76 6.01
CA ALA A 100 2.98 16.15 5.85
C ALA A 100 3.97 15.05 6.25
N GLU A 101 3.59 14.17 7.18
CA GLU A 101 4.45 13.08 7.64
C GLU A 101 4.31 11.79 6.81
N PHE A 102 3.51 11.82 5.75
CA PHE A 102 3.26 10.65 4.90
C PHE A 102 3.83 10.84 3.50
N HIS A 103 4.22 9.73 2.90
CA HIS A 103 4.46 9.69 1.46
C HIS A 103 3.12 9.69 0.75
N CYS A 104 2.87 10.65 -0.12
CA CYS A 104 1.61 10.76 -0.85
C CYS A 104 1.82 10.44 -2.33
N LEU A 105 0.86 9.74 -2.91
CA LEU A 105 0.85 9.39 -4.32
C LEU A 105 -0.44 9.91 -4.95
N CYS A 106 -0.32 10.82 -5.91
CA CYS A 106 -1.48 11.30 -6.64
C CYS A 106 -1.91 10.25 -7.66
N VAL A 107 -3.17 9.83 -7.59
CA VAL A 107 -3.70 8.77 -8.47
C VAL A 107 -4.26 9.32 -9.78
N ASN A 108 -4.44 10.64 -9.90
CA ASN A 108 -4.97 11.30 -11.09
C ASN A 108 -3.85 11.85 -11.96
N VAL A 109 -2.91 10.99 -12.33
CA VAL A 109 -1.79 11.31 -13.20
C VAL A 109 -1.73 10.27 -14.31
N PRO A 110 -1.04 10.55 -15.42
CA PRO A 110 -0.89 9.55 -16.49
C PRO A 110 -0.26 8.25 -15.98
N GLU A 111 -0.67 7.15 -16.60
CA GLU A 111 -0.23 5.80 -16.19
C GLU A 111 1.28 5.67 -16.08
N GLY A 112 2.03 6.27 -17.01
CA GLY A 112 3.48 6.22 -16.99
C GLY A 112 4.09 6.81 -15.72
N TYR A 113 3.49 7.86 -15.18
CA TYR A 113 3.94 8.44 -13.94
C TYR A 113 3.69 7.51 -12.74
N LEU A 114 2.53 6.85 -12.73
CA LEU A 114 2.22 5.89 -11.66
C LEU A 114 3.20 4.72 -11.68
N ILE A 115 3.46 4.17 -12.84
CA ILE A 115 4.41 3.06 -13.00
C ILE A 115 5.79 3.48 -12.48
N LYS A 116 6.24 4.67 -12.85
CA LYS A 116 7.53 5.19 -12.43
C LYS A 116 7.62 5.33 -10.91
N GLU A 117 6.56 5.85 -10.28
CA GLU A 117 6.51 5.99 -8.82
C GLU A 117 6.57 4.62 -8.15
N PHE A 118 5.85 3.63 -8.66
CA PHE A 118 5.88 2.29 -8.08
C PHE A 118 7.24 1.63 -8.23
N LEU A 119 7.91 1.83 -9.36
CA LEU A 119 9.26 1.30 -9.54
C LEU A 119 10.25 1.92 -8.57
N ASN A 120 10.04 3.17 -8.18
CA ASN A 120 10.90 3.85 -7.22
C ASN A 120 10.68 3.37 -5.78
N LEU A 121 9.61 2.63 -5.51
CA LEU A 121 9.35 2.05 -4.19
C LEU A 121 10.17 0.79 -3.92
N GLN A 122 10.75 0.20 -4.93
CA GLN A 122 11.54 -1.04 -4.79
C GLN A 122 12.91 -0.79 -4.18
#